data_0e5f4cd9ef52ac0a6536a8c48ef6718f
#
_entry.id   0e5f4cd9ef52ac0a6536a8c48ef6718f
#
_cell.length_a   1.000
_cell.length_b   1.000
_cell.length_c   1.000
_cell.angle_alpha   90.00
_cell.angle_beta   90.00
_cell.angle_gamma   90.00
#
_symmetry.space_group_name_H-M   'P 1'
#
loop_
_entity.id
_entity.type
_entity.pdbx_description
1 polymer ?
#
loop_
_entity_poly.entity_id
_entity_poly.type
_entity_poly.pdbx_seq_one_letter_code
_entity_poly.pdbx_strand_id
1 'polypeptide(L)'
;YPVDLCELLRQRFIKHAYQGSLLGMSTRSENTVTINQPIEKVHKALLTKEYWEYIVANLSPEAGQVHDFSDNVATLFEVLPTTLLPEAVRAMVSQDLKVKRVVTVGELNGEAADVNYTADVKGTPVDFKGDISLAGEGEMTKLSYVNEISVNIPMMGAAIEPKVGESLAELFDNEGKLTEQWISENA
;
A
#
# COMPACT_ATOMS: atom_id res chain seq x y z
N TYR A 1 16.60 1.23 -32.69
CA TYR A 1 16.96 0.75 -31.35
C TYR A 1 15.99 1.37 -30.37
N PRO A 2 15.23 0.59 -29.61
CA PRO A 2 14.43 1.16 -28.55
C PRO A 2 15.39 1.69 -27.47
N VAL A 3 15.43 2.99 -27.35
CA VAL A 3 16.14 3.63 -26.25
C VAL A 3 15.40 3.23 -24.99
N ASP A 4 16.09 2.58 -24.08
CA ASP A 4 15.54 2.18 -22.80
C ASP A 4 15.08 3.44 -22.06
N LEU A 5 13.78 3.61 -21.98
CA LEU A 5 13.14 4.77 -21.34
C LEU A 5 13.56 4.86 -19.86
N CYS A 6 13.87 3.72 -19.25
CA CYS A 6 14.40 3.64 -17.90
C CYS A 6 15.78 4.29 -17.78
N GLU A 7 16.63 4.13 -18.80
CA GLU A 7 17.95 4.75 -18.86
C GLU A 7 17.87 6.25 -19.15
N LEU A 8 16.93 6.67 -19.99
CA LEU A 8 16.66 8.09 -20.25
C LEU A 8 16.12 8.81 -19.01
N LEU A 9 15.27 8.15 -18.24
CA LEU A 9 14.77 8.67 -16.97
C LEU A 9 15.89 8.73 -15.94
N ARG A 10 16.75 7.71 -15.88
CA ARG A 10 17.92 7.67 -14.99
C ARG A 10 18.93 8.80 -15.30
N GLN A 11 19.23 9.05 -16.54
CA GLN A 11 20.17 10.11 -16.93
C GLN A 11 19.62 11.51 -16.72
N ARG A 12 18.31 11.72 -16.88
CA ARG A 12 17.69 12.99 -16.53
C ARG A 12 17.63 13.24 -15.04
N PHE A 13 17.47 12.19 -14.24
CA PHE A 13 17.46 12.29 -12.77
C PHE A 13 18.80 12.76 -12.21
N ILE A 14 19.91 12.28 -12.73
CA ILE A 14 21.25 12.64 -12.24
C ILE A 14 21.58 14.11 -12.51
N LYS A 15 21.06 14.70 -13.57
CA LYS A 15 21.31 16.11 -13.90
C LYS A 15 20.48 17.13 -13.13
N HIS A 16 19.34 16.74 -12.59
CA HIS A 16 18.44 17.64 -11.85
C HIS A 16 18.53 17.52 -10.33
N ALA A 17 19.23 16.50 -9.82
CA ALA A 17 19.45 16.34 -8.39
C ALA A 17 20.36 17.41 -7.77
N TYR A 18 20.93 18.29 -8.58
CA TYR A 18 21.88 19.32 -8.14
C TYR A 18 21.33 20.74 -8.09
N GLN A 19 20.07 20.96 -8.41
CA GLN A 19 19.48 22.30 -8.31
C GLN A 19 18.23 22.30 -7.46
N GLY A 20 18.44 22.63 -6.19
CA GLY A 20 17.41 23.08 -5.28
C GLY A 20 16.53 21.97 -4.77
N SER A 21 16.34 21.94 -3.47
CA SER A 21 15.34 21.16 -2.77
C SER A 21 13.94 21.46 -3.33
N LEU A 22 13.62 20.85 -4.44
CA LEU A 22 12.23 20.56 -4.74
C LEU A 22 11.84 19.52 -3.70
N LEU A 23 11.23 20.00 -2.63
CA LEU A 23 10.45 19.20 -1.71
C LEU A 23 9.66 18.22 -2.58
N GLY A 24 10.00 16.93 -2.47
CA GLY A 24 9.29 15.91 -3.21
C GLY A 24 7.81 16.16 -3.01
N MET A 25 7.10 16.50 -4.09
CA MET A 25 5.67 16.76 -4.00
C MET A 25 5.00 15.42 -3.86
N SER A 26 4.69 15.05 -2.61
CA SER A 26 3.83 13.92 -2.30
C SER A 26 2.40 14.40 -2.21
N THR A 27 1.46 13.57 -2.65
CA THR A 27 0.03 13.82 -2.50
C THR A 27 -0.49 13.05 -1.29
N ARG A 28 -1.19 13.75 -0.42
CA ARG A 28 -1.90 13.16 0.70
C ARG A 28 -3.27 12.67 0.23
N SER A 29 -3.59 11.44 0.57
CA SER A 29 -4.88 10.81 0.32
C SER A 29 -5.43 10.23 1.62
N GLU A 30 -6.71 10.39 1.86
CA GLU A 30 -7.38 9.86 3.04
C GLU A 30 -8.52 8.94 2.62
N ASN A 31 -8.67 7.83 3.32
CA ASN A 31 -9.80 6.93 3.15
C ASN A 31 -10.14 6.23 4.46
N THR A 32 -11.35 5.72 4.54
CA THR A 32 -11.86 5.01 5.72
C THR A 32 -12.38 3.65 5.31
N VAL A 33 -12.04 2.63 6.08
CA VAL A 33 -12.51 1.26 5.90
C VAL A 33 -13.20 0.83 7.19
N THR A 34 -14.38 0.23 7.08
CA THR A 34 -15.08 -0.37 8.21
C THR A 34 -15.03 -1.88 8.10
N ILE A 35 -14.59 -2.54 9.16
CA ILE A 35 -14.58 -4.00 9.29
C ILE A 35 -15.62 -4.40 10.33
N ASN A 36 -16.54 -5.28 9.96
CA ASN A 36 -17.60 -5.77 10.86
C ASN A 36 -17.09 -6.87 11.79
N GLN A 37 -16.02 -6.56 12.51
CA GLN A 37 -15.41 -7.40 13.53
C GLN A 37 -14.87 -6.52 14.67
N PRO A 38 -14.90 -7.02 15.92
CA PRO A 38 -14.36 -6.27 17.06
C PRO A 38 -12.87 -5.98 16.90
N ILE A 39 -12.42 -4.87 17.45
CA ILE A 39 -11.02 -4.43 17.31
C ILE A 39 -10.02 -5.44 17.85
N GLU A 40 -10.36 -6.16 18.92
CA GLU A 40 -9.50 -7.20 19.49
C GLU A 40 -9.19 -8.30 18.46
N LYS A 41 -10.22 -8.69 17.70
CA LYS A 41 -10.08 -9.70 16.64
C LYS A 41 -9.31 -9.17 15.43
N VAL A 42 -9.56 -7.92 15.04
CA VAL A 42 -8.83 -7.26 13.96
C VAL A 42 -7.36 -7.11 14.31
N HIS A 43 -7.06 -6.60 15.49
CA HIS A 43 -5.69 -6.43 15.96
C HIS A 43 -4.95 -7.77 16.05
N LYS A 44 -5.59 -8.80 16.57
CA LYS A 44 -5.04 -10.15 16.64
C LYS A 44 -4.74 -10.72 15.25
N ALA A 45 -5.62 -10.49 14.28
CA ALA A 45 -5.40 -10.90 12.90
C ALA A 45 -4.13 -10.26 12.32
N LEU A 46 -3.95 -8.97 12.52
CA LEU A 46 -2.77 -8.22 12.06
C LEU A 46 -1.46 -8.73 12.68
N LEU A 47 -1.52 -9.40 13.82
CA LEU A 47 -0.39 -10.02 14.49
C LEU A 47 -0.26 -11.53 14.19
N THR A 48 -0.98 -12.02 13.20
CA THR A 48 -1.02 -13.44 12.83
C THR A 48 -0.45 -13.63 11.43
N LYS A 49 0.58 -14.48 11.30
CA LYS A 49 1.24 -14.76 10.02
C LYS A 49 0.27 -15.34 8.98
N GLU A 50 -0.56 -16.29 9.39
CA GLU A 50 -1.55 -16.97 8.53
C GLU A 50 -2.57 -15.98 7.94
N TYR A 51 -2.91 -14.93 8.66
CA TYR A 51 -3.74 -13.85 8.15
C TYR A 51 -3.06 -13.15 6.96
N TRP A 52 -1.79 -12.80 7.09
CA TRP A 52 -1.05 -12.15 6.02
C TRP A 52 -0.84 -13.08 4.81
N GLU A 53 -0.64 -14.37 5.05
CA GLU A 53 -0.60 -15.37 3.98
C GLU A 53 -1.92 -15.41 3.19
N TYR A 54 -3.04 -15.32 3.89
CA TYR A 54 -4.37 -15.23 3.28
C TYR A 54 -4.54 -13.92 2.47
N ILE A 55 -4.12 -12.80 3.03
CA ILE A 55 -4.23 -11.50 2.35
C ILE A 55 -3.42 -11.49 1.05
N VAL A 56 -2.16 -11.86 1.09
CA VAL A 56 -1.31 -11.85 -0.12
C VAL A 56 -1.75 -12.87 -1.17
N ALA A 57 -2.45 -13.92 -0.75
CA ALA A 57 -3.00 -14.93 -1.67
C ALA A 57 -4.27 -14.47 -2.39
N ASN A 58 -5.04 -13.56 -1.79
CA ASN A 58 -6.39 -13.23 -2.25
C ASN A 58 -6.60 -11.77 -2.66
N LEU A 59 -5.71 -10.85 -2.28
CA LEU A 59 -5.89 -9.42 -2.55
C LEU A 59 -5.77 -9.07 -4.03
N SER A 60 -4.95 -9.78 -4.76
CA SER A 60 -4.70 -9.56 -6.19
C SER A 60 -4.90 -10.87 -6.98
N PRO A 61 -5.18 -10.78 -8.29
CA PRO A 61 -5.33 -11.97 -9.14
C PRO A 61 -4.13 -12.90 -9.13
N GLU A 62 -2.92 -12.34 -8.99
CA GLU A 62 -1.70 -13.10 -8.83
C GLU A 62 -1.30 -13.10 -7.34
N ALA A 63 -1.09 -14.29 -6.79
CA ALA A 63 -0.73 -14.45 -5.39
C ALA A 63 0.64 -13.87 -5.09
N GLY A 64 0.72 -13.12 -3.98
CA GLY A 64 1.98 -12.68 -3.39
C GLY A 64 2.52 -13.67 -2.38
N GLN A 65 3.47 -13.23 -1.59
CA GLN A 65 4.05 -14.04 -0.52
C GLN A 65 4.40 -13.19 0.70
N VAL A 66 4.34 -13.82 1.87
CA VAL A 66 4.90 -13.25 3.08
C VAL A 66 6.40 -13.54 3.07
N HIS A 67 7.19 -12.49 2.92
CA HIS A 67 8.65 -12.62 2.89
C HIS A 67 9.21 -12.82 4.28
N ASP A 68 8.72 -12.06 5.25
CA ASP A 68 9.11 -12.15 6.65
C ASP A 68 7.94 -11.73 7.54
N PHE A 69 7.87 -12.37 8.69
CA PHE A 69 6.93 -12.01 9.74
C PHE A 69 7.64 -12.19 11.08
N SER A 70 7.92 -11.08 11.74
CA SER A 70 8.64 -11.07 13.01
C SER A 70 7.96 -10.09 13.97
N ASP A 71 7.58 -10.58 15.15
CA ASP A 71 6.91 -9.80 16.19
C ASP A 71 5.64 -9.11 15.66
N ASN A 72 5.72 -7.80 15.44
CA ASN A 72 4.63 -6.97 14.96
C ASN A 72 4.87 -6.39 13.55
N VAL A 73 5.81 -6.96 12.80
CA VAL A 73 6.18 -6.48 11.47
C VAL A 73 5.96 -7.57 10.43
N ALA A 74 5.13 -7.27 9.44
CA ALA A 74 4.91 -8.11 8.27
C ALA A 74 5.59 -7.48 7.04
N THR A 75 6.44 -8.25 6.38
CA THR A 75 7.06 -7.87 5.10
C THR A 75 6.45 -8.72 4.01
N LEU A 76 5.78 -8.07 3.07
CA LEU A 76 4.99 -8.72 2.03
C LEU A 76 5.58 -8.39 0.65
N PHE A 77 5.62 -9.40 -0.21
CA PHE A 77 5.83 -9.20 -1.64
C PHE A 77 4.52 -9.48 -2.35
N GLU A 78 4.00 -8.47 -3.02
CA GLU A 78 2.72 -8.52 -3.69
C GLU A 78 2.89 -8.23 -5.17
N VAL A 79 2.00 -8.80 -5.99
CA VAL A 79 1.92 -8.50 -7.41
C VAL A 79 0.61 -7.78 -7.66
N LEU A 80 0.70 -6.52 -8.01
CA LEU A 80 -0.48 -5.71 -8.31
C LEU A 80 -0.78 -5.72 -9.81
N PRO A 81 -2.05 -5.79 -10.21
CA PRO A 81 -2.41 -5.68 -11.61
C PRO A 81 -2.06 -4.27 -12.13
N THR A 82 -1.54 -4.20 -13.34
CA THR A 82 -1.21 -2.93 -14.00
C THR A 82 -2.42 -2.00 -14.16
N THR A 83 -3.63 -2.55 -14.11
CA THR A 83 -4.89 -1.80 -14.14
C THR A 83 -5.08 -0.86 -12.94
N LEU A 84 -4.33 -1.03 -11.85
CA LEU A 84 -4.30 -0.08 -10.73
C LEU A 84 -3.60 1.23 -11.10
N LEU A 85 -2.78 1.21 -12.14
CA LEU A 85 -2.12 2.41 -12.63
C LEU A 85 -2.99 3.10 -13.68
N PRO A 86 -2.96 4.45 -13.73
CA PRO A 86 -3.54 5.19 -14.83
C PRO A 86 -2.94 4.75 -16.17
N GLU A 87 -3.73 4.82 -17.24
CA GLU A 87 -3.33 4.39 -18.57
C GLU A 87 -2.00 5.02 -19.04
N ALA A 88 -1.78 6.29 -18.71
CA ALA A 88 -0.54 6.99 -19.04
C ALA A 88 0.70 6.35 -18.37
N VAL A 89 0.55 5.76 -17.19
CA VAL A 89 1.64 5.08 -16.47
C VAL A 89 1.77 3.63 -16.94
N ARG A 90 0.65 2.97 -17.27
CA ARG A 90 0.66 1.60 -17.81
C ARG A 90 1.49 1.46 -19.07
N ALA A 91 1.46 2.48 -19.94
CA ALA A 91 2.27 2.51 -21.16
C ALA A 91 3.78 2.53 -20.89
N MET A 92 4.20 2.91 -19.68
CA MET A 92 5.60 2.99 -19.26
C MET A 92 6.08 1.74 -18.51
N VAL A 93 5.17 0.83 -18.17
CA VAL A 93 5.47 -0.37 -17.38
C VAL A 93 5.14 -1.59 -18.22
N SER A 94 6.17 -2.36 -18.58
CA SER A 94 6.02 -3.54 -19.45
C SER A 94 5.77 -4.85 -18.71
N GLN A 95 5.73 -4.82 -17.39
CA GLN A 95 5.62 -6.02 -16.53
C GLN A 95 4.68 -5.78 -15.36
N ASP A 96 4.25 -6.87 -14.72
CA ASP A 96 3.47 -6.82 -13.50
C ASP A 96 4.17 -6.01 -12.42
N LEU A 97 3.36 -5.27 -11.65
CA LEU A 97 3.86 -4.40 -10.60
C LEU A 97 4.20 -5.24 -9.36
N LYS A 98 5.47 -5.34 -9.05
CA LYS A 98 5.94 -5.98 -7.82
C LYS A 98 6.09 -4.93 -6.73
N VAL A 99 5.39 -5.16 -5.63
CA VAL A 99 5.39 -4.24 -4.48
C VAL A 99 5.96 -4.93 -3.26
N LYS A 100 6.88 -4.26 -2.60
CA LYS A 100 7.31 -4.63 -1.25
C LYS A 100 6.55 -3.76 -0.27
N ARG A 101 5.68 -4.36 0.52
CA ARG A 101 4.95 -3.68 1.59
C ARG A 101 5.45 -4.13 2.95
N VAL A 102 5.75 -3.20 3.82
CA VAL A 102 6.12 -3.44 5.22
C VAL A 102 5.05 -2.84 6.10
N VAL A 103 4.40 -3.67 6.91
CA VAL A 103 3.34 -3.25 7.83
C VAL A 103 3.83 -3.43 9.26
N THR A 104 3.79 -2.35 10.04
CA THR A 104 4.14 -2.37 11.46
C THR A 104 2.90 -2.12 12.29
N VAL A 105 2.58 -3.06 13.16
CA VAL A 105 1.38 -3.04 13.99
C VAL A 105 1.72 -2.55 15.39
N GLY A 106 1.08 -1.46 15.82
CA GLY A 106 1.23 -0.94 17.17
C GLY A 106 0.43 -1.73 18.20
N GLU A 107 0.61 -1.43 19.47
CA GLU A 107 -0.11 -2.07 20.56
C GLU A 107 -1.57 -1.63 20.60
N LEU A 108 -2.44 -2.53 21.02
CA LEU A 108 -3.83 -2.23 21.29
C LEU A 108 -3.96 -1.61 22.68
N ASN A 109 -4.38 -0.34 22.72
CA ASN A 109 -4.62 0.41 23.94
C ASN A 109 -6.11 0.73 24.07
N GLY A 110 -6.83 -0.05 24.89
CA GLY A 110 -8.28 0.07 24.95
C GLY A 110 -8.94 -0.29 23.62
N GLU A 111 -9.61 0.67 23.00
CA GLU A 111 -10.29 0.50 21.70
C GLU A 111 -9.57 1.24 20.57
N ALA A 112 -8.25 1.43 20.70
CA ALA A 112 -7.44 2.12 19.71
C ALA A 112 -6.11 1.42 19.47
N ALA A 113 -5.66 1.40 18.23
CA ALA A 113 -4.34 0.94 17.83
C ALA A 113 -3.88 1.72 16.60
N ASP A 114 -2.57 1.91 16.49
CA ASP A 114 -1.96 2.53 15.33
C ASP A 114 -1.17 1.49 14.53
N VAL A 115 -1.30 1.58 13.22
CA VAL A 115 -0.57 0.75 12.26
C VAL A 115 0.05 1.68 11.23
N ASN A 116 1.24 1.37 10.79
CA ASN A 116 1.83 2.09 9.67
C ASN A 116 2.33 1.12 8.60
N TYR A 117 2.43 1.60 7.39
CA TYR A 117 2.98 0.82 6.29
C TYR A 117 3.85 1.67 5.37
N THR A 118 4.78 1.01 4.72
CA THR A 118 5.52 1.54 3.58
C THR A 118 5.35 0.59 2.41
N ALA A 119 5.34 1.12 1.20
CA ALA A 119 5.22 0.32 -0.01
C ALA A 119 6.06 0.92 -1.13
N ASP A 120 6.93 0.09 -1.68
CA ASP A 120 7.79 0.44 -2.81
C ASP A 120 7.39 -0.38 -4.02
N VAL A 121 7.08 0.29 -5.11
CA VAL A 121 6.78 -0.38 -6.38
C VAL A 121 8.08 -0.56 -7.14
N LYS A 122 8.57 -1.79 -7.18
CA LYS A 122 9.88 -2.12 -7.76
C LYS A 122 9.96 -1.79 -9.25
N GLY A 123 11.08 -1.17 -9.64
CA GLY A 123 11.33 -0.80 -11.04
C GLY A 123 10.57 0.43 -11.51
N THR A 124 9.88 1.13 -10.61
CA THR A 124 9.14 2.36 -10.90
C THR A 124 9.52 3.48 -9.95
N PRO A 125 9.32 4.74 -10.31
CA PRO A 125 9.51 5.88 -9.41
C PRO A 125 8.29 6.13 -8.52
N VAL A 126 7.55 5.09 -8.14
CA VAL A 126 6.34 5.17 -7.32
C VAL A 126 6.61 4.54 -5.96
N ASP A 127 6.35 5.29 -4.91
CA ASP A 127 6.30 4.79 -3.55
C ASP A 127 5.12 5.42 -2.80
N PHE A 128 4.64 4.73 -1.80
CA PHE A 128 3.60 5.26 -0.92
C PHE A 128 3.78 4.71 0.49
N LYS A 129 3.29 5.45 1.44
CA LYS A 129 3.29 5.11 2.86
C LYS A 129 2.04 5.64 3.52
N GLY A 130 1.70 5.13 4.66
CA GLY A 130 0.55 5.62 5.38
C GLY A 130 0.54 5.26 6.85
N ASP A 131 -0.28 6.01 7.56
CA ASP A 131 -0.66 5.75 8.93
C ASP A 131 -2.12 5.33 8.96
N ILE A 132 -2.41 4.30 9.73
CA ILE A 132 -3.75 3.73 9.88
C ILE A 132 -4.12 3.80 11.36
N SER A 133 -5.18 4.54 11.66
CA SER A 133 -5.73 4.57 13.00
C SER A 133 -6.90 3.60 13.10
N LEU A 134 -6.80 2.62 13.99
CA LEU A 134 -7.86 1.69 14.30
C LEU A 134 -8.65 2.20 15.49
N ALA A 135 -9.95 2.26 15.35
CA ALA A 135 -10.86 2.61 16.43
C ALA A 135 -11.99 1.56 16.55
N GLY A 136 -12.13 0.97 17.74
CA GLY A 136 -13.21 0.04 18.03
C GLY A 136 -14.53 0.79 18.23
N GLU A 137 -15.56 0.33 17.55
CA GLU A 137 -16.93 0.83 17.66
C GLU A 137 -17.88 -0.35 17.94
N GLY A 138 -17.79 -0.94 19.13
CA GLY A 138 -18.56 -2.13 19.50
C GLY A 138 -18.09 -3.36 18.71
N GLU A 139 -18.98 -3.94 17.91
CA GLU A 139 -18.71 -5.11 17.07
C GLU A 139 -18.04 -4.74 15.73
N MET A 140 -17.70 -3.48 15.53
CA MET A 140 -17.08 -2.98 14.32
C MET A 140 -15.76 -2.29 14.63
N THR A 141 -14.90 -2.23 13.64
CA THR A 141 -13.62 -1.51 13.68
C THR A 141 -13.55 -0.55 12.52
N LYS A 142 -13.25 0.71 12.81
CA LYS A 142 -13.02 1.74 11.82
C LYS A 142 -11.53 1.92 11.63
N LEU A 143 -11.08 1.81 10.39
CA LEU A 143 -9.70 2.08 9.99
C LEU A 143 -9.66 3.40 9.22
N SER A 144 -8.92 4.36 9.74
CA SER A 144 -8.71 5.66 9.09
C SER A 144 -7.31 5.73 8.52
N TYR A 145 -7.22 5.78 7.20
CA TYR A 145 -5.97 5.81 6.45
C TYR A 145 -5.59 7.24 6.10
N VAL A 146 -4.34 7.58 6.36
CA VAL A 146 -3.71 8.80 5.83
C VAL A 146 -2.53 8.33 4.99
N ASN A 147 -2.66 8.42 3.69
CA ASN A 147 -1.66 7.95 2.74
C ASN A 147 -0.87 9.11 2.14
N GLU A 148 0.40 8.91 1.95
CA GLU A 148 1.29 9.81 1.25
C GLU A 148 1.86 9.09 0.03
N ILE A 149 1.59 9.64 -1.15
CA ILE A 149 1.92 9.01 -2.43
C ILE A 149 2.93 9.89 -3.15
N SER A 150 4.04 9.28 -3.54
CA SER A 150 5.09 9.94 -4.30
C SER A 150 5.25 9.27 -5.65
N VAL A 151 5.04 10.04 -6.70
CA VAL A 151 5.31 9.62 -8.09
C VAL A 151 6.36 10.56 -8.65
N ASN A 152 7.62 10.10 -8.64
CA ASN A 152 8.76 10.92 -9.04
C ASN A 152 8.96 10.90 -10.56
N ILE A 153 7.93 11.29 -11.29
CA ILE A 153 7.97 11.48 -12.74
C ILE A 153 7.85 12.98 -13.01
N PRO A 154 8.89 13.62 -13.57
CA PRO A 154 8.85 15.06 -13.84
C PRO A 154 7.65 15.45 -14.69
N MET A 155 6.93 16.49 -14.28
CA MET A 155 5.75 17.07 -14.94
C MET A 155 4.48 16.21 -14.91
N MET A 156 4.55 14.93 -14.54
CA MET A 156 3.40 14.01 -14.54
C MET A 156 2.99 13.54 -13.14
N GLY A 157 3.89 13.61 -12.17
CA GLY A 157 3.64 13.08 -10.81
C GLY A 157 2.38 13.64 -10.17
N ALA A 158 2.23 14.95 -10.19
CA ALA A 158 1.07 15.64 -9.59
C ALA A 158 -0.28 15.25 -10.22
N ALA A 159 -0.30 14.86 -11.49
CA ALA A 159 -1.51 14.40 -12.18
C ALA A 159 -1.82 12.93 -11.89
N ILE A 160 -0.79 12.12 -11.61
CA ILE A 160 -0.92 10.67 -11.40
C ILE A 160 -1.24 10.33 -9.95
N GLU A 161 -0.65 11.04 -8.99
CA GLU A 161 -0.76 10.76 -7.55
C GLU A 161 -2.21 10.67 -7.04
N PRO A 162 -3.15 11.57 -7.41
CA PRO A 162 -4.54 11.44 -6.99
C PRO A 162 -5.22 10.16 -7.47
N LYS A 163 -4.90 9.71 -8.67
CA LYS A 163 -5.45 8.47 -9.25
C LYS A 163 -4.90 7.23 -8.55
N VAL A 164 -3.64 7.25 -8.14
CA VAL A 164 -3.06 6.20 -7.30
C VAL A 164 -3.76 6.18 -5.95
N GLY A 165 -4.07 7.34 -5.37
CA GLY A 165 -4.84 7.45 -4.13
C GLY A 165 -6.22 6.80 -4.21
N GLU A 166 -6.94 7.02 -5.30
CA GLU A 166 -8.24 6.38 -5.54
C GLU A 166 -8.11 4.85 -5.64
N SER A 167 -7.09 4.37 -6.35
CA SER A 167 -6.81 2.94 -6.48
C SER A 167 -6.43 2.29 -5.16
N LEU A 168 -5.68 3.00 -4.31
CA LEU A 168 -5.34 2.53 -2.96
C LEU A 168 -6.58 2.43 -2.08
N ALA A 169 -7.50 3.39 -2.14
CA ALA A 169 -8.73 3.35 -1.37
C ALA A 169 -9.56 2.11 -1.71
N GLU A 170 -9.69 1.77 -2.99
CA GLU A 170 -10.37 0.56 -3.45
C GLU A 170 -9.64 -0.71 -2.99
N LEU A 171 -8.32 -0.74 -3.08
CA LEU A 171 -7.50 -1.86 -2.63
C LEU A 171 -7.69 -2.12 -1.13
N PHE A 172 -7.67 -1.08 -0.31
CA PHE A 172 -7.86 -1.19 1.14
C PHE A 172 -9.29 -1.58 1.51
N ASP A 173 -10.28 -1.15 0.75
CA ASP A 173 -11.65 -1.65 0.92
C ASP A 173 -11.73 -3.17 0.68
N ASN A 174 -11.08 -3.65 -0.35
CA ASN A 174 -11.02 -5.08 -0.66
C ASN A 174 -10.26 -5.86 0.42
N GLU A 175 -9.15 -5.31 0.91
CA GLU A 175 -8.40 -5.89 2.03
C GLU A 175 -9.25 -5.96 3.30
N GLY A 176 -10.04 -4.93 3.58
CA GLY A 176 -10.96 -4.91 4.71
C GLY A 176 -12.02 -6.01 4.63
N LYS A 177 -12.56 -6.27 3.46
CA LYS A 177 -13.51 -7.38 3.24
C LYS A 177 -12.85 -8.74 3.43
N LEU A 178 -11.63 -8.92 2.95
CA LEU A 178 -10.86 -10.14 3.17
C LEU A 178 -10.53 -10.35 4.65
N THR A 179 -10.20 -9.29 5.35
CA THR A 179 -9.94 -9.31 6.79
C THR A 179 -11.17 -9.78 7.57
N GLU A 180 -12.33 -9.22 7.25
CA GLU A 180 -13.61 -9.59 7.86
C GLU A 180 -13.93 -11.07 7.60
N GLN A 181 -13.74 -11.55 6.40
CA GLN A 181 -13.96 -12.94 6.02
C GLN A 181 -13.00 -13.88 6.74
N TRP A 182 -11.72 -13.56 6.79
CA TRP A 182 -10.72 -14.38 7.47
C TRP A 182 -11.02 -14.54 8.95
N ILE A 183 -11.38 -13.44 9.61
CA ILE A 183 -11.74 -13.46 11.03
C ILE A 183 -12.99 -14.32 11.25
N SER A 184 -14.01 -14.20 10.40
CA SER A 184 -15.23 -15.00 10.48
C SER A 184 -14.96 -16.50 10.36
N GLU A 185 -13.97 -16.90 9.58
CA GLU A 185 -13.61 -18.30 9.34
C GLU A 185 -12.63 -18.87 10.37
N ASN A 186 -11.84 -18.03 11.04
CA ASN A 186 -10.71 -18.46 11.88
C ASN A 186 -10.78 -18.00 13.34
N ALA A 187 -11.77 -17.23 13.71
CA ALA A 187 -11.93 -16.73 15.09
C ALA A 187 -13.02 -17.43 15.87
#